data_28955d72e5e1d6076898edc540dbb2ed
#
_entry.id   28955d72e5e1d6076898edc540dbb2ed
#
_cell.length_a   1.000
_cell.length_b   1.000
_cell.length_c   1.000
_cell.angle_alpha   90.00
_cell.angle_beta   90.00
_cell.angle_gamma   90.00
#
_symmetry.space_group_name_H-M   'P 1'
#
loop_
_entity.id
_entity.type
_entity.pdbx_description
1 polymer ?
#
loop_
_entity_poly.entity_id
_entity_poly.type
_entity_poly.pdbx_seq_one_letter_code
_entity_poly.pdbx_strand_id
1 'polypeptide(L)'
;RDYYASRGLGDVYKRQDVFIATDDERIAEACRTYGMEYCMTSPDHDTPTGRIWEVSTKVEADLYLQIMGDEPLINVKAFDLILPDTLPEDPYYVAVLTNRMEHPADVIDFSNQKVVTNAAREILMISRSPIPYPKGTLNFEYEKVTGIQLYSRRALAFYHETPKSILEKAEENDMMRFVENGHKVHAIVSPYKTVSVDTPKDLALVSEILKGKE
;
A
#
# COMPACT_ATOMS: atom_id res chain seq x y z
N ARG A 1 6.98 9.27 -12.83
CA ARG A 1 6.19 10.48 -13.07
C ARG A 1 4.85 10.29 -12.43
N ASP A 2 4.66 10.58 -11.18
CA ASP A 2 3.34 11.03 -10.79
C ASP A 2 3.40 11.50 -9.35
N TYR A 3 3.56 12.81 -9.31
CA TYR A 3 3.54 13.60 -8.14
C TYR A 3 2.15 13.98 -7.90
N TYR A 4 1.58 13.48 -6.89
CA TYR A 4 0.46 14.14 -6.28
C TYR A 4 0.90 14.69 -4.93
N ALA A 5 1.79 15.71 -5.06
CA ALA A 5 1.95 16.65 -3.99
C ALA A 5 0.58 17.21 -3.64
N SER A 6 0.31 17.31 -2.38
CA SER A 6 -0.88 17.82 -1.74
C SER A 6 -1.26 19.24 -2.16
N ARG A 7 -1.66 19.47 -3.40
CA ARG A 7 -2.33 20.70 -3.81
C ARG A 7 -3.82 20.51 -3.67
N GLY A 8 -4.35 20.85 -2.49
CA GLY A 8 -5.80 20.97 -2.29
C GLY A 8 -6.39 20.32 -1.05
N LEU A 9 -5.63 19.77 -0.14
CA LEU A 9 -6.13 19.36 1.17
C LEU A 9 -6.07 20.57 2.09
N GLY A 10 -7.12 21.38 2.05
CA GLY A 10 -7.25 22.59 2.83
C GLY A 10 -7.63 22.34 4.26
N ASP A 11 -6.72 21.78 5.06
CA ASP A 11 -6.78 21.92 6.50
C ASP A 11 -5.39 21.76 7.11
N VAL A 12 -5.10 22.56 8.13
CA VAL A 12 -3.81 22.69 8.82
C VAL A 12 -3.29 21.36 9.39
N TYR A 13 -4.15 20.35 9.50
CA TYR A 13 -3.81 19.01 10.03
C TYR A 13 -3.40 17.98 8.97
N LYS A 14 -3.48 18.32 7.68
CA LYS A 14 -3.12 17.39 6.57
C LYS A 14 -1.93 17.92 5.76
N ARG A 15 -0.94 18.53 6.44
CA ARG A 15 0.30 18.90 5.78
C ARG A 15 1.10 17.62 5.52
N GLN A 16 1.22 17.27 4.25
CA GLN A 16 1.86 16.03 3.83
C GLN A 16 3.10 16.37 3.03
N ASP A 17 4.23 15.94 3.54
CA ASP A 17 5.46 15.93 2.79
C ASP A 17 5.51 14.64 1.98
N VAL A 18 5.94 14.72 0.73
CA VAL A 18 6.04 13.57 -0.18
C VAL A 18 7.49 13.31 -0.50
N PHE A 19 7.94 12.10 -0.16
CA PHE A 19 9.30 11.65 -0.42
C PHE A 19 9.29 10.41 -1.32
N ILE A 20 10.25 10.35 -2.25
CA ILE A 20 10.56 9.13 -2.96
C ILE A 20 11.63 8.39 -2.18
N ALA A 21 11.28 7.25 -1.59
CA ALA A 21 12.20 6.36 -0.91
C ALA A 21 12.86 5.43 -1.94
N THR A 22 14.19 5.54 -2.09
CA THR A 22 14.93 4.76 -3.09
C THR A 22 16.33 4.44 -2.60
N ASP A 23 16.89 3.35 -3.10
CA ASP A 23 18.29 2.97 -2.99
C ASP A 23 19.06 3.15 -4.32
N ASP A 24 18.37 3.61 -5.37
CA ASP A 24 18.94 3.75 -6.71
C ASP A 24 19.28 5.20 -7.05
N GLU A 25 20.55 5.48 -7.30
CA GLU A 25 21.03 6.82 -7.64
C GLU A 25 20.39 7.38 -8.94
N ARG A 26 19.98 6.51 -9.87
CA ARG A 26 19.26 6.93 -11.09
C ARG A 26 17.90 7.53 -10.77
N ILE A 27 17.23 6.99 -9.76
CA ILE A 27 15.94 7.51 -9.27
C ILE A 27 16.19 8.83 -8.53
N ALA A 28 17.22 8.88 -7.68
CA ALA A 28 17.59 10.11 -6.98
C ALA A 28 17.94 11.25 -7.97
N GLU A 29 18.66 10.96 -9.07
CA GLU A 29 18.96 11.93 -10.12
C GLU A 29 17.69 12.41 -10.84
N ALA A 30 16.74 11.51 -11.10
CA ALA A 30 15.45 11.88 -11.65
C ALA A 30 14.69 12.79 -10.68
N CYS A 31 14.71 12.51 -9.37
CA CYS A 31 14.12 13.37 -8.36
C CYS A 31 14.73 14.78 -8.40
N ARG A 32 16.05 14.89 -8.42
CA ARG A 32 16.73 16.19 -8.56
C ARG A 32 16.31 16.93 -9.82
N THR A 33 16.25 16.24 -10.95
CA THR A 33 15.88 16.80 -12.24
C THR A 33 14.46 17.37 -12.24
N TYR A 34 13.54 16.70 -11.55
CA TYR A 34 12.13 17.09 -11.50
C TYR A 34 11.75 17.89 -10.24
N GLY A 35 12.72 18.26 -9.40
CA GLY A 35 12.49 19.06 -8.21
C GLY A 35 11.70 18.33 -7.13
N MET A 36 11.98 17.03 -6.93
CA MET A 36 11.25 16.15 -6.03
C MET A 36 12.08 15.82 -4.80
N GLU A 37 11.41 15.82 -3.65
CA GLU A 37 12.03 15.35 -2.42
C GLU A 37 12.22 13.82 -2.48
N TYR A 38 13.39 13.37 -2.05
CA TYR A 38 13.69 11.95 -1.98
C TYR A 38 14.47 11.61 -0.71
N CYS A 39 14.38 10.36 -0.28
CA CYS A 39 15.10 9.80 0.84
C CYS A 39 15.90 8.60 0.34
N MET A 40 17.22 8.71 0.37
CA MET A 40 18.08 7.54 0.11
C MET A 40 17.98 6.57 1.27
N THR A 41 17.75 5.30 0.94
CA THR A 41 17.57 4.19 1.87
C THR A 41 18.56 3.07 1.56
N SER A 42 18.77 2.15 2.51
CA SER A 42 19.61 0.99 2.30
C SER A 42 19.10 0.11 1.14
N PRO A 43 20.00 -0.46 0.33
CA PRO A 43 19.63 -1.50 -0.63
C PRO A 43 19.28 -2.85 0.02
N ASP A 44 19.54 -3.02 1.33
CA ASP A 44 19.35 -4.28 2.04
C ASP A 44 17.88 -4.51 2.46
N HIS A 45 16.97 -3.56 2.17
CA HIS A 45 15.56 -3.77 2.43
C HIS A 45 14.96 -4.76 1.43
N ASP A 46 14.45 -5.86 1.95
CA ASP A 46 13.79 -6.92 1.19
C ASP A 46 12.27 -6.71 1.07
N THR A 47 11.73 -5.66 1.70
CA THR A 47 10.31 -5.30 1.65
C THR A 47 10.12 -3.79 1.57
N PRO A 48 9.01 -3.33 0.94
CA PRO A 48 8.63 -1.92 0.94
C PRO A 48 8.41 -1.37 2.34
N THR A 49 7.79 -2.14 3.25
CA THR A 49 7.54 -1.73 4.64
C THR A 49 8.83 -1.52 5.42
N GLY A 50 9.86 -2.35 5.19
CA GLY A 50 11.19 -2.15 5.76
C GLY A 50 11.83 -0.83 5.30
N ARG A 51 11.63 -0.47 4.02
CA ARG A 51 12.11 0.79 3.47
C ARG A 51 11.41 2.01 4.09
N ILE A 52 10.08 1.95 4.24
CA ILE A 52 9.31 3.03 4.88
C ILE A 52 9.66 3.14 6.37
N TRP A 53 9.96 2.03 7.05
CA TRP A 53 10.50 2.11 8.41
C TRP A 53 11.80 2.94 8.46
N GLU A 54 12.75 2.71 7.56
CA GLU A 54 13.98 3.51 7.51
C GLU A 54 13.67 5.01 7.27
N VAL A 55 12.72 5.31 6.36
CA VAL A 55 12.26 6.69 6.17
C VAL A 55 11.74 7.28 7.47
N SER A 56 10.98 6.51 8.27
CA SER A 56 10.42 6.97 9.54
C SER A 56 11.48 7.29 10.61
N THR A 57 12.71 6.83 10.44
CA THR A 57 13.84 7.20 11.30
C THR A 57 14.46 8.54 10.92
N LYS A 58 14.23 9.02 9.71
CA LYS A 58 14.80 10.24 9.12
C LYS A 58 13.80 11.37 9.00
N VAL A 59 12.54 11.04 8.78
CA VAL A 59 11.43 11.99 8.60
C VAL A 59 10.43 11.78 9.72
N GLU A 60 10.19 12.81 10.52
CA GLU A 60 9.26 12.74 11.64
C GLU A 60 7.82 13.00 11.17
N ALA A 61 6.93 12.03 11.42
CA ALA A 61 5.51 12.13 11.17
C ALA A 61 4.74 11.20 12.12
N ASP A 62 3.45 11.45 12.29
CA ASP A 62 2.56 10.58 13.06
C ASP A 62 2.15 9.34 12.26
N LEU A 63 1.89 9.52 10.96
CA LEU A 63 1.48 8.49 10.04
C LEU A 63 2.31 8.54 8.75
N TYR A 64 2.55 7.38 8.17
CA TYR A 64 3.31 7.20 6.94
C TYR A 64 2.44 6.48 5.91
N LEU A 65 2.07 7.21 4.85
CA LEU A 65 1.35 6.65 3.72
C LEU A 65 2.35 6.10 2.71
N GLN A 66 2.40 4.78 2.60
CA GLN A 66 3.18 4.08 1.60
C GLN A 66 2.38 3.94 0.31
N ILE A 67 3.02 4.29 -0.79
CA ILE A 67 2.49 4.14 -2.14
C ILE A 67 3.54 3.40 -2.95
N MET A 68 3.13 2.31 -3.59
CA MET A 68 4.04 1.55 -4.45
C MET A 68 4.34 2.32 -5.73
N GLY A 69 5.63 2.42 -6.09
CA GLY A 69 6.08 3.21 -7.24
C GLY A 69 5.71 2.65 -8.61
N ASP A 70 5.23 1.42 -8.65
CA ASP A 70 4.75 0.72 -9.84
C ASP A 70 3.26 0.95 -10.14
N GLU A 71 2.57 1.81 -9.37
CA GLU A 71 1.16 2.15 -9.56
C GLU A 71 0.95 3.59 -10.08
N PRO A 72 1.34 3.93 -11.31
CA PRO A 72 1.37 5.33 -11.79
C PRO A 72 -0.02 5.92 -12.07
N LEU A 73 -1.09 5.14 -12.05
CA LEU A 73 -2.48 5.60 -12.28
C LEU A 73 -3.28 5.80 -10.99
N ILE A 74 -2.61 5.94 -9.86
CA ILE A 74 -3.27 6.19 -8.58
C ILE A 74 -4.18 7.41 -8.65
N ASN A 75 -5.41 7.26 -8.16
CA ASN A 75 -6.33 8.37 -7.99
C ASN A 75 -6.11 8.99 -6.61
N VAL A 76 -5.77 10.28 -6.57
CA VAL A 76 -5.50 11.02 -5.33
C VAL A 76 -6.66 10.99 -4.32
N LYS A 77 -7.92 10.87 -4.80
CA LYS A 77 -9.08 10.71 -3.93
C LYS A 77 -9.05 9.40 -3.11
N ALA A 78 -8.22 8.44 -3.51
CA ALA A 78 -8.01 7.24 -2.71
C ALA A 78 -7.35 7.56 -1.36
N PHE A 79 -6.54 8.63 -1.29
CA PHE A 79 -5.88 9.04 -0.05
C PHE A 79 -6.87 9.57 0.99
N ASP A 80 -7.95 10.24 0.56
CA ASP A 80 -9.00 10.70 1.45
C ASP A 80 -9.74 9.56 2.15
N LEU A 81 -9.70 8.34 1.57
CA LEU A 81 -10.33 7.16 2.16
C LEU A 81 -9.49 6.54 3.27
N ILE A 82 -8.16 6.53 3.11
CA ILE A 82 -7.26 5.83 4.04
C ILE A 82 -6.73 6.75 5.14
N LEU A 83 -6.65 8.04 4.89
CA LEU A 83 -6.19 9.01 5.87
C LEU A 83 -7.31 9.30 6.88
N PRO A 84 -7.11 9.01 8.18
CA PRO A 84 -8.12 9.25 9.19
C PRO A 84 -8.30 10.76 9.45
N ASP A 85 -9.50 11.20 9.81
CA ASP A 85 -9.76 12.60 10.16
C ASP A 85 -9.09 13.02 11.48
N THR A 86 -8.85 12.08 12.36
CA THR A 86 -8.14 12.25 13.64
C THR A 86 -7.09 11.18 13.79
N LEU A 87 -6.01 11.46 14.52
CA LEU A 87 -5.00 10.45 14.81
C LEU A 87 -5.62 9.23 15.50
N PRO A 88 -5.33 8.01 15.02
CA PRO A 88 -5.83 6.80 15.64
C PRO A 88 -5.34 6.65 17.08
N GLU A 89 -6.21 6.15 17.96
CA GLU A 89 -5.84 5.84 19.35
C GLU A 89 -4.92 4.63 19.45
N ASP A 90 -5.02 3.69 18.49
CA ASP A 90 -4.14 2.52 18.44
C ASP A 90 -2.72 2.96 18.05
N PRO A 91 -1.73 2.79 18.92
CA PRO A 91 -0.35 3.15 18.59
C PRO A 91 0.25 2.28 17.48
N TYR A 92 -0.30 1.10 17.23
CA TYR A 92 0.13 0.18 16.17
C TYR A 92 -0.80 0.22 14.95
N TYR A 93 -1.37 1.39 14.67
CA TYR A 93 -2.33 1.54 13.59
C TYR A 93 -1.73 1.19 12.23
N VAL A 94 -2.40 0.27 11.53
CA VAL A 94 -2.12 -0.13 10.15
C VAL A 94 -3.41 -0.16 9.36
N ALA A 95 -3.42 0.43 8.18
CA ALA A 95 -4.53 0.35 7.24
C ALA A 95 -4.04 0.07 5.82
N VAL A 96 -4.89 -0.55 5.01
CA VAL A 96 -4.63 -0.81 3.59
C VAL A 96 -5.88 -0.57 2.77
N LEU A 97 -5.71 -0.02 1.59
CA LEU A 97 -6.79 0.02 0.61
C LEU A 97 -6.98 -1.34 -0.03
N THR A 98 -8.24 -1.71 -0.22
CA THR A 98 -8.63 -2.91 -0.96
C THR A 98 -9.50 -2.54 -2.15
N ASN A 99 -9.44 -3.34 -3.21
CA ASN A 99 -10.35 -3.23 -4.34
C ASN A 99 -11.20 -4.49 -4.47
N ARG A 100 -12.49 -4.33 -4.83
CA ARG A 100 -13.34 -5.44 -5.21
C ARG A 100 -12.88 -6.05 -6.53
N MET A 101 -12.91 -7.37 -6.60
CA MET A 101 -12.56 -8.12 -7.80
C MET A 101 -13.83 -8.38 -8.61
N GLU A 102 -13.83 -7.97 -9.87
CA GLU A 102 -15.04 -8.07 -10.73
C GLU A 102 -15.03 -9.30 -11.61
N HIS A 103 -13.84 -9.85 -11.89
CA HIS A 103 -13.71 -10.99 -12.78
C HIS A 103 -13.23 -12.24 -12.04
N PRO A 104 -13.88 -13.40 -12.27
CA PRO A 104 -13.43 -14.65 -11.69
C PRO A 104 -11.96 -15.01 -12.01
N ALA A 105 -11.46 -14.58 -13.16
CA ALA A 105 -10.06 -14.78 -13.54
C ALA A 105 -9.10 -14.09 -12.57
N ASP A 106 -9.46 -12.89 -12.05
CA ASP A 106 -8.64 -12.17 -11.10
C ASP A 106 -8.56 -12.91 -9.76
N VAL A 107 -9.63 -13.61 -9.38
CA VAL A 107 -9.69 -14.36 -8.11
C VAL A 107 -8.74 -15.55 -8.10
N ILE A 108 -8.58 -16.24 -9.23
CA ILE A 108 -7.69 -17.40 -9.34
C ILE A 108 -6.25 -17.00 -9.66
N ASP A 109 -6.02 -15.76 -10.06
CA ASP A 109 -4.68 -15.23 -10.30
C ASP A 109 -3.93 -15.07 -8.97
N PHE A 110 -2.80 -15.77 -8.83
CA PHE A 110 -1.97 -15.75 -7.63
C PHE A 110 -1.22 -14.41 -7.42
N SER A 111 -1.08 -13.59 -8.46
CA SER A 111 -0.50 -12.25 -8.34
C SER A 111 -1.41 -11.31 -7.52
N ASN A 112 -2.71 -11.52 -7.59
CA ASN A 112 -3.68 -10.82 -6.76
C ASN A 112 -3.75 -11.44 -5.36
N GLN A 113 -3.42 -10.69 -4.33
CA GLN A 113 -3.51 -11.12 -2.94
C GLN A 113 -4.91 -10.86 -2.40
N LYS A 114 -5.69 -11.95 -2.20
CA LYS A 114 -7.06 -11.88 -1.67
C LYS A 114 -7.04 -11.63 -0.18
N VAL A 115 -8.03 -10.90 0.31
CA VAL A 115 -8.16 -10.53 1.72
C VAL A 115 -9.49 -10.98 2.29
N VAL A 116 -9.46 -11.49 3.52
CA VAL A 116 -10.65 -11.81 4.32
C VAL A 116 -10.63 -10.97 5.57
N THR A 117 -11.77 -10.33 5.87
CA THR A 117 -11.92 -9.45 7.03
C THR A 117 -13.04 -9.94 7.96
N ASN A 118 -12.97 -9.50 9.20
CA ASN A 118 -14.10 -9.60 10.13
C ASN A 118 -15.15 -8.49 9.87
N ALA A 119 -16.22 -8.48 10.67
CA ALA A 119 -17.29 -7.48 10.55
C ALA A 119 -16.84 -6.04 10.82
N ALA A 120 -15.74 -5.84 11.56
CA ALA A 120 -15.13 -4.54 11.82
C ALA A 120 -14.14 -4.11 10.73
N ARG A 121 -14.08 -4.84 9.61
CA ARG A 121 -13.13 -4.62 8.52
C ARG A 121 -11.66 -4.77 8.94
N GLU A 122 -11.39 -5.54 9.99
CA GLU A 122 -10.04 -5.93 10.37
C GLU A 122 -9.64 -7.20 9.61
N ILE A 123 -8.43 -7.25 9.06
CA ILE A 123 -7.93 -8.35 8.25
C ILE A 123 -7.72 -9.58 9.13
N LEU A 124 -8.27 -10.71 8.70
CA LEU A 124 -8.08 -12.02 9.29
C LEU A 124 -6.99 -12.82 8.55
N MET A 125 -6.94 -12.67 7.23
CA MET A 125 -5.98 -13.37 6.37
C MET A 125 -5.83 -12.65 5.04
N ILE A 126 -4.59 -12.63 4.53
CA ILE A 126 -4.26 -12.28 3.15
C ILE A 126 -3.63 -13.50 2.52
N SER A 127 -4.07 -13.89 1.32
CA SER A 127 -3.53 -15.05 0.62
C SER A 127 -3.54 -14.87 -0.90
N ARG A 128 -2.56 -15.47 -1.55
CA ARG A 128 -2.53 -15.63 -3.01
C ARG A 128 -3.54 -16.66 -3.50
N SER A 129 -3.93 -17.60 -2.62
CA SER A 129 -5.02 -18.54 -2.91
C SER A 129 -6.38 -17.85 -2.85
N PRO A 130 -7.40 -18.33 -3.62
CA PRO A 130 -8.77 -17.87 -3.47
C PRO A 130 -9.31 -18.19 -2.07
N ILE A 131 -9.46 -17.15 -1.23
CA ILE A 131 -10.03 -17.23 0.11
C ILE A 131 -11.17 -16.20 0.25
N PRO A 132 -12.28 -16.55 0.96
CA PRO A 132 -12.66 -17.88 1.44
C PRO A 132 -13.12 -18.79 0.31
N TYR A 133 -13.22 -20.11 0.54
CA TYR A 133 -13.83 -21.02 -0.40
C TYR A 133 -15.36 -20.85 -0.37
N PRO A 134 -16.03 -20.50 -1.50
CA PRO A 134 -17.43 -20.09 -1.50
C PRO A 134 -18.39 -21.29 -1.57
N LYS A 135 -18.29 -22.25 -0.65
CA LYS A 135 -19.12 -23.48 -0.68
C LYS A 135 -20.61 -23.18 -0.46
N GLY A 136 -20.91 -22.20 0.37
CA GLY A 136 -22.30 -21.88 0.78
C GLY A 136 -22.99 -20.84 -0.11
N THR A 137 -22.24 -20.09 -0.92
CA THR A 137 -22.78 -19.05 -1.82
C THR A 137 -21.79 -18.74 -2.93
N LEU A 138 -22.30 -18.54 -4.12
CA LEU A 138 -21.50 -18.08 -5.27
C LEU A 138 -21.41 -16.54 -5.34
N ASN A 139 -22.14 -15.82 -4.48
CA ASN A 139 -22.23 -14.37 -4.49
C ASN A 139 -21.25 -13.73 -3.49
N PHE A 140 -20.13 -14.40 -3.17
CA PHE A 140 -19.09 -13.79 -2.35
C PHE A 140 -18.31 -12.77 -3.15
N GLU A 141 -18.24 -11.53 -2.65
CA GLU A 141 -17.44 -10.46 -3.26
C GLU A 141 -15.99 -10.56 -2.75
N TYR A 142 -15.11 -11.00 -3.63
CA TYR A 142 -13.69 -11.03 -3.31
C TYR A 142 -13.09 -9.63 -3.34
N GLU A 143 -12.14 -9.41 -2.46
CA GLU A 143 -11.31 -8.19 -2.43
C GLU A 143 -9.84 -8.57 -2.50
N LYS A 144 -9.05 -7.67 -3.12
CA LYS A 144 -7.59 -7.74 -3.11
C LYS A 144 -6.99 -6.53 -2.41
N VAL A 145 -5.84 -6.69 -1.79
CA VAL A 145 -5.05 -5.57 -1.28
C VAL A 145 -4.46 -4.77 -2.44
N THR A 146 -4.23 -3.48 -2.20
CA THR A 146 -3.55 -2.58 -3.15
C THR A 146 -2.18 -2.17 -2.63
N GLY A 147 -1.40 -1.48 -3.44
CA GLY A 147 -0.11 -0.91 -3.05
C GLY A 147 -0.21 0.37 -2.19
N ILE A 148 -1.38 0.69 -1.62
CA ILE A 148 -1.59 1.87 -0.78
C ILE A 148 -1.84 1.45 0.65
N GLN A 149 -0.90 1.78 1.54
CA GLN A 149 -0.86 1.31 2.92
C GLN A 149 -0.51 2.47 3.85
N LEU A 150 -1.10 2.49 5.04
CA LEU A 150 -0.89 3.53 6.04
C LEU A 150 -0.40 2.90 7.35
N TYR A 151 0.64 3.49 7.92
CA TYR A 151 1.26 3.01 9.14
C TYR A 151 1.43 4.13 10.15
N SER A 152 1.21 3.85 11.42
CA SER A 152 1.75 4.68 12.50
C SER A 152 3.26 4.44 12.64
N ARG A 153 3.96 5.41 13.21
CA ARG A 153 5.40 5.28 13.50
C ARG A 153 5.70 4.06 14.37
N ARG A 154 4.83 3.78 15.35
CA ARG A 154 4.99 2.63 16.25
C ARG A 154 4.78 1.29 15.53
N ALA A 155 3.87 1.24 14.56
CA ALA A 155 3.68 0.05 13.72
C ALA A 155 4.93 -0.25 12.89
N LEU A 156 5.56 0.77 12.30
CA LEU A 156 6.82 0.59 11.54
C LEU A 156 7.96 0.12 12.43
N ALA A 157 8.09 0.66 13.66
CA ALA A 157 9.07 0.18 14.62
C ALA A 157 8.83 -1.29 14.99
N PHE A 158 7.57 -1.66 15.30
CA PHE A 158 7.19 -3.05 15.56
C PHE A 158 7.57 -3.96 14.38
N TYR A 159 7.28 -3.53 13.15
CA TYR A 159 7.61 -4.30 11.95
C TYR A 159 9.12 -4.58 11.87
N HIS A 160 9.95 -3.59 12.13
CA HIS A 160 11.40 -3.73 12.09
C HIS A 160 11.95 -4.63 13.21
N GLU A 161 11.42 -4.48 14.42
CA GLU A 161 11.87 -5.20 15.62
C GLU A 161 11.42 -6.67 15.64
N THR A 162 10.36 -7.01 14.86
CA THR A 162 9.74 -8.34 14.87
C THR A 162 10.24 -9.18 13.70
N PRO A 163 10.70 -10.41 13.93
CA PRO A 163 11.09 -11.32 12.86
C PRO A 163 9.93 -11.63 11.91
N LYS A 164 10.27 -11.94 10.64
CA LYS A 164 9.29 -12.40 9.66
C LYS A 164 8.50 -13.60 10.19
N SER A 165 7.18 -13.47 10.14
CA SER A 165 6.25 -14.49 10.59
C SER A 165 6.11 -15.65 9.58
N ILE A 166 5.38 -16.70 9.95
CA ILE A 166 5.27 -17.91 9.11
C ILE A 166 4.43 -17.62 7.87
N LEU A 167 3.25 -16.99 8.06
CA LEU A 167 2.37 -16.68 6.94
C LEU A 167 2.93 -15.54 6.07
N GLU A 168 3.62 -14.57 6.67
CA GLU A 168 4.34 -13.56 5.90
C GLU A 168 5.34 -14.19 4.92
N LYS A 169 6.12 -15.18 5.38
CA LYS A 169 7.08 -15.89 4.52
C LYS A 169 6.40 -16.73 3.44
N ALA A 170 5.26 -17.34 3.77
CA ALA A 170 4.55 -18.24 2.86
C ALA A 170 3.81 -17.47 1.76
N GLU A 171 3.18 -16.35 2.12
CA GLU A 171 2.34 -15.55 1.22
C GLU A 171 3.07 -14.33 0.63
N GLU A 172 4.30 -14.06 1.09
CA GLU A 172 5.09 -12.89 0.73
C GLU A 172 4.28 -11.59 0.90
N ASN A 173 3.69 -11.43 2.08
CA ASN A 173 2.92 -10.24 2.43
C ASN A 173 3.24 -9.78 3.84
N ASP A 174 3.84 -8.60 3.94
CA ASP A 174 4.36 -8.00 5.19
C ASP A 174 3.26 -7.68 6.20
N MET A 175 2.00 -7.47 5.80
CA MET A 175 0.89 -7.23 6.74
C MET A 175 0.57 -8.46 7.58
N MET A 176 0.89 -9.66 7.07
CA MET A 176 0.71 -10.88 7.85
C MET A 176 1.54 -10.90 9.13
N ARG A 177 2.68 -10.17 9.19
CA ARG A 177 3.45 -10.01 10.42
C ARG A 177 2.64 -9.35 11.54
N PHE A 178 1.84 -8.35 11.19
CA PHE A 178 0.94 -7.70 12.16
C PHE A 178 -0.18 -8.64 12.59
N VAL A 179 -0.86 -9.26 11.63
CA VAL A 179 -2.00 -10.15 11.89
C VAL A 179 -1.59 -11.33 12.76
N GLU A 180 -0.48 -12.02 12.46
CA GLU A 180 0.01 -13.17 13.23
C GLU A 180 0.46 -12.80 14.64
N ASN A 181 0.83 -11.54 14.88
CA ASN A 181 1.20 -11.03 16.20
C ASN A 181 0.03 -10.34 16.93
N GLY A 182 -1.19 -10.46 16.41
CA GLY A 182 -2.40 -9.96 17.07
C GLY A 182 -2.67 -8.48 16.93
N HIS A 183 -1.94 -7.78 16.05
CA HIS A 183 -2.24 -6.38 15.71
C HIS A 183 -3.31 -6.30 14.64
N LYS A 184 -4.12 -5.25 14.73
CA LYS A 184 -5.19 -4.99 13.78
C LYS A 184 -4.64 -4.36 12.50
N VAL A 185 -5.08 -4.85 11.36
CA VAL A 185 -4.86 -4.25 10.05
C VAL A 185 -6.22 -3.92 9.46
N HIS A 186 -6.50 -2.64 9.22
CA HIS A 186 -7.79 -2.16 8.75
C HIS A 186 -7.86 -2.19 7.22
N ALA A 187 -8.81 -2.93 6.66
CA ALA A 187 -9.09 -2.96 5.24
C ALA A 187 -10.14 -1.92 4.86
N ILE A 188 -9.79 -1.00 3.98
CA ILE A 188 -10.66 0.08 3.52
C ILE A 188 -10.94 -0.10 2.04
N VAL A 189 -12.21 -0.30 1.68
CA VAL A 189 -12.59 -0.52 0.28
C VAL A 189 -12.49 0.77 -0.50
N SER A 190 -11.70 0.73 -1.57
CA SER A 190 -11.56 1.83 -2.52
C SER A 190 -12.33 1.52 -3.82
N PRO A 191 -13.16 2.45 -4.32
CA PRO A 191 -13.73 2.34 -5.64
C PRO A 191 -12.73 2.67 -6.77
N TYR A 192 -11.58 3.25 -6.39
CA TYR A 192 -10.55 3.64 -7.35
C TYR A 192 -9.62 2.47 -7.61
N LYS A 193 -9.63 1.98 -8.85
CA LYS A 193 -8.74 0.90 -9.29
C LYS A 193 -7.38 1.48 -9.67
N THR A 194 -6.35 0.70 -9.39
CA THR A 194 -4.98 0.97 -9.82
C THR A 194 -4.53 -0.08 -10.83
N VAL A 195 -3.54 0.27 -11.63
CA VAL A 195 -2.89 -0.65 -12.57
C VAL A 195 -1.41 -0.66 -12.23
N SER A 196 -0.95 -1.79 -11.76
CA SER A 196 0.48 -2.02 -11.51
C SER A 196 1.24 -2.21 -12.83
N VAL A 197 2.47 -1.73 -12.89
CA VAL A 197 3.36 -1.88 -14.04
C VAL A 197 4.42 -2.93 -13.71
N ASP A 198 4.08 -4.19 -13.87
CA ASP A 198 4.96 -5.33 -13.60
C ASP A 198 5.66 -5.84 -14.86
N THR A 199 5.07 -5.59 -16.03
CA THR A 199 5.57 -6.09 -17.31
C THR A 199 5.68 -4.99 -18.38
N PRO A 200 6.47 -5.19 -19.45
CA PRO A 200 6.50 -4.26 -20.60
C PRO A 200 5.10 -4.03 -21.23
N LYS A 201 4.20 -5.00 -21.13
CA LYS A 201 2.82 -4.88 -21.61
C LYS A 201 2.02 -3.88 -20.77
N ASP A 202 2.20 -3.93 -19.45
CA ASP A 202 1.54 -3.01 -18.53
C ASP A 202 2.06 -1.58 -18.74
N LEU A 203 3.38 -1.45 -18.93
CA LEU A 203 3.99 -0.16 -19.25
C LEU A 203 3.42 0.44 -20.55
N ALA A 204 3.23 -0.37 -21.59
CA ALA A 204 2.64 0.08 -22.84
C ALA A 204 1.18 0.55 -22.62
N LEU A 205 0.39 -0.25 -21.90
CA LEU A 205 -1.00 0.08 -21.56
C LEU A 205 -1.10 1.40 -20.79
N VAL A 206 -0.33 1.53 -19.71
CA VAL A 206 -0.32 2.75 -18.89
C VAL A 206 0.13 3.97 -19.72
N SER A 207 1.14 3.80 -20.57
CA SER A 207 1.62 4.87 -21.44
C SER A 207 0.54 5.36 -22.43
N GLU A 208 -0.28 4.45 -22.96
CA GLU A 208 -1.44 4.81 -23.81
C GLU A 208 -2.51 5.57 -23.04
N ILE A 209 -2.84 5.10 -21.82
CA ILE A 209 -3.85 5.75 -20.95
C ILE A 209 -3.40 7.18 -20.61
N LEU A 210 -2.12 7.40 -20.31
CA LEU A 210 -1.60 8.71 -19.98
C LEU A 210 -1.59 9.67 -21.19
N LYS A 211 -1.28 9.17 -22.41
CA LYS A 211 -1.35 9.98 -23.64
C LYS A 211 -2.79 10.38 -24.01
N GLY A 212 -3.78 9.57 -23.69
CA GLY A 212 -5.18 9.88 -23.95
C GLY A 212 -5.82 10.85 -22.93
N LYS A 213 -5.07 11.26 -21.91
CA LYS A 213 -5.49 12.24 -20.90
C LYS A 213 -4.92 13.66 -21.12
N GLU A 214 -4.04 13.82 -22.11
CA GLU A 214 -3.56 15.12 -22.59
C GLU A 214 -4.52 15.70 -23.66
#